data_202bd1b956b691318164f648eac8bd9d
#
_entry.id   202bd1b956b691318164f648eac8bd9d
#
_cell.length_a   1.000
_cell.length_b   1.000
_cell.length_c   1.000
_cell.angle_alpha   90.00
_cell.angle_beta   90.00
_cell.angle_gamma   90.00
#
_symmetry.space_group_name_H-M   'P 1'
#
loop_
_entity.id
_entity.type
_entity.pdbx_description
1 polymer ?
#
loop_
_entity_poly.entity_id
_entity_poly.type
_entity_poly.pdbx_seq_one_letter_code
_entity_poly.pdbx_strand_id
1 'polypeptide(L)'
;MLGIVVVTRAALLIARRASTWTIDEHLGGRSPQCVAVEVRGPAQMYCGTARAGLFRSRDSGRNWEPVGLGIDHPMVTAVDVGHAEQADGFGIIYAGTEPSAVFRSDNGGDSWVDLAGLRALPSADIWSFPHGPTRIMFGGSKPM
;
A
#
# COMPACT_ATOMS: atom_id res chain seq x y z
N MET A 1 -3.53 20.21 -11.62
CA MET A 1 -4.91 19.76 -11.25
C MET A 1 -4.93 19.42 -9.76
N LEU A 2 -5.89 19.91 -9.04
CA LEU A 2 -6.09 19.55 -7.64
C LEU A 2 -6.83 18.23 -7.56
N GLY A 3 -6.32 17.29 -6.79
CA GLY A 3 -6.93 15.99 -6.60
C GLY A 3 -6.87 15.54 -5.14
N ILE A 4 -7.86 14.78 -4.73
CA ILE A 4 -7.94 14.16 -3.41
C ILE A 4 -8.16 12.68 -3.58
N VAL A 5 -7.36 11.87 -2.88
CA VAL A 5 -7.51 10.41 -2.87
C VAL A 5 -8.04 10.00 -1.50
N VAL A 6 -9.13 9.26 -1.50
CA VAL A 6 -9.79 8.83 -0.26
C VAL A 6 -9.93 7.31 -0.26
N VAL A 7 -9.40 6.69 0.77
CA VAL A 7 -9.54 5.24 0.99
C VAL A 7 -10.76 4.98 1.86
N THR A 8 -11.67 4.16 1.36
CA THR A 8 -12.81 3.67 2.13
C THR A 8 -12.81 2.15 2.15
N ARG A 9 -13.60 1.55 3.01
CA ARG A 9 -13.72 0.08 3.02
C ARG A 9 -14.32 -0.48 1.73
N ALA A 10 -15.16 0.31 1.08
CA ALA A 10 -15.87 -0.13 -0.13
C ALA A 10 -15.04 0.06 -1.39
N ALA A 11 -14.29 1.15 -1.48
CA ALA A 11 -13.56 1.52 -2.69
C ALA A 11 -12.51 2.59 -2.43
N LEU A 12 -11.67 2.81 -3.42
CA LEU A 12 -10.78 3.95 -3.51
C LEU A 12 -11.50 5.04 -4.32
N LEU A 13 -11.60 6.22 -3.75
CA LEU A 13 -12.24 7.36 -4.40
C LEU A 13 -11.18 8.37 -4.81
N ILE A 14 -11.27 8.84 -6.04
CA ILE A 14 -10.40 9.89 -6.55
C ILE A 14 -11.26 11.05 -7.00
N ALA A 15 -11.17 12.15 -6.26
CA ALA A 15 -11.84 13.39 -6.58
C ALA A 15 -10.88 14.31 -7.33
N ARG A 16 -11.32 14.83 -8.46
CA ARG A 16 -10.56 15.78 -9.29
C ARG A 16 -11.36 17.04 -9.47
N ARG A 17 -10.67 18.15 -9.41
CA ARG A 17 -11.28 19.45 -9.65
C ARG A 17 -10.76 20.05 -10.96
N ALA A 18 -11.70 20.32 -11.87
CA ALA A 18 -11.51 21.24 -12.98
C ALA A 18 -12.37 22.50 -12.69
N SER A 19 -13.42 22.77 -13.45
CA SER A 19 -14.43 23.78 -13.08
C SER A 19 -15.35 23.29 -11.96
N THR A 20 -15.62 21.99 -11.94
CA THR A 20 -16.40 21.30 -10.91
C THR A 20 -15.61 20.07 -10.40
N TRP A 21 -16.06 19.52 -9.27
CA TRP A 21 -15.52 18.27 -8.76
C TRP A 21 -16.14 17.08 -9.48
N THR A 22 -15.29 16.14 -9.88
CA THR A 22 -15.69 14.81 -10.33
C THR A 22 -15.09 13.77 -9.41
N ILE A 23 -15.82 12.68 -9.16
CA ILE A 23 -15.38 11.59 -8.29
C ILE A 23 -15.42 10.30 -9.08
N ASP A 24 -14.29 9.62 -9.16
CA ASP A 24 -14.16 8.29 -9.74
C ASP A 24 -13.96 7.26 -8.64
N GLU A 25 -14.57 6.11 -8.81
CA GLU A 25 -14.49 4.99 -7.88
C GLU A 25 -13.67 3.85 -8.49
N HIS A 26 -12.71 3.34 -7.72
CA HIS A 26 -11.81 2.27 -8.13
C HIS A 26 -11.71 1.19 -7.06
N LEU A 27 -11.26 0.00 -7.47
CA LEU A 27 -10.96 -1.13 -6.58
C LEU A 27 -12.16 -1.53 -5.69
N GLY A 28 -13.38 -1.38 -6.21
CA GLY A 28 -14.59 -1.81 -5.51
C GLY A 28 -14.56 -3.31 -5.20
N GLY A 29 -15.00 -3.69 -4.02
CA GLY A 29 -15.01 -5.08 -3.56
C GLY A 29 -13.66 -5.63 -3.12
N ARG A 30 -12.57 -4.85 -3.21
CA ARG A 30 -11.21 -5.29 -2.84
C ARG A 30 -10.75 -4.78 -1.47
N SER A 31 -11.58 -4.02 -0.80
CA SER A 31 -11.32 -3.46 0.52
C SER A 31 -9.98 -2.70 0.59
N PRO A 32 -9.86 -1.56 -0.08
CA PRO A 32 -8.66 -0.73 0.02
C PRO A 32 -8.33 -0.39 1.47
N GLN A 33 -7.05 -0.40 1.82
CA GLN A 33 -6.57 -0.14 3.19
C GLN A 33 -5.70 1.11 3.27
N CYS A 34 -4.90 1.35 2.25
CA CYS A 34 -3.90 2.41 2.26
C CYS A 34 -3.57 2.85 0.84
N VAL A 35 -3.06 4.06 0.73
CA VAL A 35 -2.63 4.63 -0.56
C VAL A 35 -1.37 5.45 -0.37
N ALA A 36 -0.47 5.38 -1.34
CA ALA A 36 0.68 6.26 -1.43
C ALA A 36 0.77 6.85 -2.83
N VAL A 37 1.28 8.07 -2.94
CA VAL A 37 1.43 8.79 -4.20
C VAL A 37 2.89 9.16 -4.39
N GLU A 38 3.45 8.79 -5.54
CA GLU A 38 4.77 9.28 -5.97
C GLU A 38 4.58 10.62 -6.67
N VAL A 39 5.07 11.68 -6.04
CA VAL A 39 4.90 13.05 -6.54
C VAL A 39 6.03 13.52 -7.45
N ARG A 40 7.09 12.73 -7.56
CA ARG A 40 8.25 13.03 -8.41
C ARG A 40 8.12 12.28 -9.73
N GLY A 41 7.97 13.01 -10.84
CA GLY A 41 7.80 12.42 -12.15
C GLY A 41 6.32 12.14 -12.47
N PRO A 42 6.03 11.21 -13.42
CA PRO A 42 4.65 10.85 -13.72
C PRO A 42 3.96 10.32 -12.47
N ALA A 43 2.77 10.82 -12.20
CA ALA A 43 2.05 10.51 -10.97
C ALA A 43 1.70 9.03 -10.90
N GLN A 44 2.48 8.29 -10.14
CA GLN A 44 2.20 6.90 -9.80
C GLN A 44 1.55 6.82 -8.43
N MET A 45 0.60 5.93 -8.31
CA MET A 45 -0.12 5.68 -7.07
C MET A 45 -0.08 4.19 -6.74
N TYR A 46 -0.04 3.89 -5.46
CA TYR A 46 -0.05 2.52 -4.95
C TYR A 46 -1.16 2.38 -3.91
N CYS A 47 -1.93 1.32 -4.01
CA CYS A 47 -3.02 1.06 -3.09
C CYS A 47 -2.93 -0.37 -2.56
N GLY A 48 -2.80 -0.52 -1.26
CA GLY A 48 -2.89 -1.79 -0.57
C GLY A 48 -4.33 -2.15 -0.28
N THR A 49 -4.66 -3.43 -0.41
CA THR A 49 -5.99 -3.97 -0.16
C THR A 49 -5.97 -5.06 0.91
N ALA A 50 -7.13 -5.33 1.50
CA ALA A 50 -7.25 -6.36 2.54
C ALA A 50 -7.20 -7.79 2.00
N ARG A 51 -7.50 -8.00 0.72
CA ARG A 51 -7.69 -9.35 0.18
C ARG A 51 -7.03 -9.61 -1.16
N ALA A 52 -6.67 -8.56 -1.88
CA ALA A 52 -6.21 -8.67 -3.26
C ALA A 52 -4.78 -8.17 -3.47
N GLY A 53 -4.03 -7.95 -2.39
CA GLY A 53 -2.65 -7.49 -2.47
C GLY A 53 -2.52 -6.01 -2.80
N LEU A 54 -1.49 -5.68 -3.55
CA LEU A 54 -1.12 -4.31 -3.88
C LEU A 54 -1.45 -4.00 -5.34
N PHE A 55 -1.97 -2.81 -5.57
CA PHE A 55 -2.26 -2.28 -6.90
C PHE A 55 -1.47 -1.00 -7.16
N ARG A 56 -1.17 -0.76 -8.43
CA ARG A 56 -0.49 0.45 -8.90
C ARG A 56 -1.30 1.11 -10.00
N SER A 57 -1.30 2.43 -10.02
CA SER A 57 -1.73 3.23 -11.16
C SER A 57 -0.53 4.02 -11.69
N ARG A 58 -0.37 4.09 -13.00
CA ARG A 58 0.65 4.89 -13.68
C ARG A 58 0.08 6.14 -14.35
N ASP A 59 -1.20 6.37 -14.25
CA ASP A 59 -1.93 7.41 -14.97
C ASP A 59 -2.78 8.28 -14.04
N SER A 60 -2.24 8.59 -12.90
CA SER A 60 -2.89 9.44 -11.88
C SER A 60 -4.20 8.84 -11.35
N GLY A 61 -4.25 7.53 -11.21
CA GLY A 61 -5.36 6.82 -10.62
C GLY A 61 -6.51 6.46 -11.57
N ARG A 62 -6.33 6.65 -12.88
CA ARG A 62 -7.38 6.29 -13.85
C ARG A 62 -7.50 4.79 -14.06
N ASN A 63 -6.37 4.11 -14.16
CA ASN A 63 -6.32 2.65 -14.31
C ASN A 63 -5.42 2.04 -13.23
N TRP A 64 -5.76 0.82 -12.80
CA TRP A 64 -5.08 0.11 -11.73
C TRP A 64 -4.71 -1.30 -12.16
N GLU A 65 -3.49 -1.71 -11.85
CA GLU A 65 -2.98 -3.04 -12.14
C GLU A 65 -2.40 -3.68 -10.88
N PRO A 66 -2.52 -5.01 -10.69
CA PRO A 66 -1.88 -5.68 -9.58
C PRO A 66 -0.36 -5.70 -9.74
N VAL A 67 0.38 -5.41 -8.66
CA VAL A 67 1.85 -5.31 -8.67
C VAL A 67 2.50 -5.99 -7.47
N GLY A 68 1.82 -6.94 -6.87
CA GLY A 68 2.31 -7.61 -5.67
C GLY A 68 3.30 -8.76 -5.90
N LEU A 69 3.99 -8.85 -7.03
CA LEU A 69 4.93 -9.94 -7.28
C LEU A 69 6.06 -9.94 -6.25
N GLY A 70 6.13 -10.98 -5.44
CA GLY A 70 7.07 -11.12 -4.32
C GLY A 70 6.45 -10.82 -2.96
N ILE A 71 5.23 -10.30 -2.90
CA ILE A 71 4.48 -10.14 -1.65
C ILE A 71 3.58 -11.36 -1.46
N ASP A 72 3.90 -12.17 -0.46
CA ASP A 72 3.22 -13.45 -0.23
C ASP A 72 1.88 -13.29 0.52
N HIS A 73 1.60 -12.10 1.02
CA HIS A 73 0.44 -11.85 1.86
C HIS A 73 -0.58 -10.97 1.13
N PRO A 74 -1.83 -11.40 1.01
CA PRO A 74 -2.85 -10.64 0.28
C PRO A 74 -3.35 -9.39 1.02
N MET A 75 -3.14 -9.32 2.34
CA MET A 75 -3.52 -8.15 3.13
C MET A 75 -2.35 -7.18 3.23
N VAL A 76 -2.42 -6.10 2.47
CA VAL A 76 -1.45 -5.01 2.49
C VAL A 76 -2.06 -3.84 3.27
N THR A 77 -1.50 -3.56 4.44
CA THR A 77 -2.08 -2.60 5.40
C THR A 77 -1.43 -1.24 5.37
N ALA A 78 -0.24 -1.16 4.79
CA ALA A 78 0.50 0.09 4.68
C ALA A 78 1.30 0.10 3.38
N VAL A 79 1.43 1.25 2.77
CA VAL A 79 2.33 1.49 1.65
C VAL A 79 2.85 2.92 1.74
N ASP A 80 4.13 3.09 1.47
CA ASP A 80 4.74 4.42 1.46
C ASP A 80 5.85 4.50 0.42
N VAL A 81 6.06 5.70 -0.11
CA VAL A 81 7.14 5.99 -1.06
C VAL A 81 8.19 6.82 -0.35
N GLY A 82 9.41 6.32 -0.30
CA GLY A 82 10.55 7.03 0.30
C GLY A 82 10.95 8.21 -0.58
N HIS A 83 10.83 9.41 -0.04
CA HIS A 83 11.14 10.63 -0.79
C HIS A 83 12.64 10.93 -0.87
N ALA A 84 13.42 10.43 0.06
CA ALA A 84 14.86 10.64 0.12
C ALA A 84 15.68 9.63 -0.68
N GLU A 85 15.10 8.47 -0.96
CA GLU A 85 15.78 7.35 -1.61
C GLU A 85 15.22 7.16 -3.01
N GLN A 86 16.10 6.98 -3.98
CA GLN A 86 15.74 6.66 -5.36
C GLN A 86 16.63 5.57 -5.90
N ALA A 87 16.04 4.69 -6.72
CA ALA A 87 16.76 3.72 -7.51
C ALA A 87 16.14 3.70 -8.92
N ASP A 88 16.97 3.79 -9.96
CA ASP A 88 16.55 3.77 -11.37
C ASP A 88 15.43 4.77 -11.71
N GLY A 89 15.44 5.95 -11.08
CA GLY A 89 14.45 6.99 -11.30
C GLY A 89 13.13 6.80 -10.54
N PHE A 90 13.03 5.74 -9.74
CA PHE A 90 11.87 5.48 -8.88
C PHE A 90 12.18 5.75 -7.41
N GLY A 91 11.20 6.22 -6.67
CA GLY A 91 11.29 6.22 -5.23
C GLY A 91 11.30 4.78 -4.69
N ILE A 92 12.00 4.56 -3.59
CA ILE A 92 11.95 3.28 -2.89
C ILE A 92 10.57 3.17 -2.24
N ILE A 93 9.89 2.05 -2.48
CA ILE A 93 8.55 1.82 -1.98
C ILE A 93 8.60 0.73 -0.91
N TYR A 94 7.90 0.96 0.18
CA TYR A 94 7.75 -0.01 1.25
C TYR A 94 6.28 -0.40 1.40
N ALA A 95 6.02 -1.69 1.58
CA ALA A 95 4.69 -2.22 1.84
C ALA A 95 4.70 -3.06 3.11
N GLY A 96 3.76 -2.79 3.99
CA GLY A 96 3.54 -3.55 5.21
C GLY A 96 2.31 -4.45 5.06
N THR A 97 2.38 -5.66 5.61
CA THR A 97 1.34 -6.68 5.44
C THR A 97 0.83 -7.24 6.76
N GLU A 98 -0.24 -7.99 6.65
CA GLU A 98 -0.79 -8.88 7.67
C GLU A 98 -0.79 -10.32 7.13
N PRO A 99 -0.13 -11.31 7.73
CA PRO A 99 0.78 -11.21 8.90
C PRO A 99 1.93 -10.24 8.71
N SER A 100 2.52 -9.79 9.82
CA SER A 100 3.48 -8.71 9.85
C SER A 100 4.74 -9.02 9.05
N ALA A 101 4.90 -8.32 7.94
CA ALA A 101 6.12 -8.32 7.14
C ALA A 101 6.26 -6.97 6.45
N VAL A 102 7.48 -6.62 6.08
CA VAL A 102 7.77 -5.42 5.30
C VAL A 102 8.48 -5.83 4.02
N PHE A 103 7.96 -5.35 2.93
CA PHE A 103 8.52 -5.57 1.58
C PHE A 103 9.03 -4.26 1.02
N ARG A 104 10.08 -4.35 0.23
CA ARG A 104 10.72 -3.20 -0.42
C ARG A 104 10.77 -3.41 -1.93
N SER A 105 10.43 -2.38 -2.67
CA SER A 105 10.60 -2.31 -4.13
C SER A 105 11.46 -1.11 -4.51
N ASP A 106 12.40 -1.30 -5.40
CA ASP A 106 13.24 -0.25 -5.96
C ASP A 106 13.02 -0.05 -7.48
N ASN A 107 12.00 -0.69 -8.04
CA ASN A 107 11.69 -0.65 -9.46
C ASN A 107 10.22 -0.28 -9.74
N GLY A 108 9.68 0.63 -8.94
CA GLY A 108 8.31 1.12 -9.15
C GLY A 108 7.22 0.11 -8.81
N GLY A 109 7.53 -0.93 -8.04
CA GLY A 109 6.56 -1.95 -7.66
C GLY A 109 6.53 -3.17 -8.58
N ASP A 110 7.41 -3.26 -9.58
CA ASP A 110 7.46 -4.40 -10.48
C ASP A 110 7.88 -5.69 -9.78
N SER A 111 8.71 -5.58 -8.76
CA SER A 111 9.06 -6.70 -7.88
C SER A 111 9.32 -6.22 -6.46
N TRP A 112 9.20 -7.13 -5.52
CA TRP A 112 9.30 -6.85 -4.10
C TRP A 112 10.23 -7.85 -3.41
N VAL A 113 10.98 -7.35 -2.44
CA VAL A 113 11.89 -8.16 -1.61
C VAL A 113 11.42 -8.09 -0.17
N ASP A 114 11.26 -9.24 0.45
CA ASP A 114 10.93 -9.34 1.89
C ASP A 114 12.13 -8.88 2.73
N LEU A 115 11.90 -7.94 3.62
CA LEU A 115 12.89 -7.52 4.61
C LEU A 115 12.86 -8.47 5.82
N ALA A 116 13.19 -9.74 5.57
CA ALA A 116 13.06 -10.83 6.54
C ALA A 116 13.83 -10.58 7.84
N GLY A 117 14.90 -9.78 7.82
CA GLY A 117 15.65 -9.41 9.01
C GLY A 117 14.82 -8.68 10.05
N LEU A 118 13.77 -7.97 9.65
CA LEU A 118 12.88 -7.31 10.60
C LEU A 118 12.08 -8.32 11.43
N ARG A 119 11.66 -9.43 10.80
CA ARG A 119 10.92 -10.49 11.50
C ARG A 119 11.79 -11.31 12.45
N ALA A 120 13.11 -11.24 12.28
CA ALA A 120 14.07 -11.89 13.16
C ALA A 120 14.39 -11.07 14.42
N LEU A 121 13.85 -9.87 14.54
CA LEU A 121 14.08 -9.06 15.74
C LEU A 121 13.40 -9.70 16.97
N PRO A 122 14.02 -9.63 18.15
CA PRO A 122 13.45 -10.20 19.37
C PRO A 122 12.05 -9.64 19.72
N SER A 123 11.76 -8.42 19.28
CA SER A 123 10.46 -7.78 19.54
C SER A 123 9.36 -8.19 18.57
N ALA A 124 9.66 -8.97 17.53
CA ALA A 124 8.68 -9.31 16.49
C ALA A 124 7.41 -10.00 17.05
N ASP A 125 7.58 -10.81 18.08
CA ASP A 125 6.47 -11.54 18.68
C ASP A 125 5.43 -10.66 19.37
N ILE A 126 5.77 -9.41 19.66
CA ILE A 126 4.84 -8.49 20.33
C ILE A 126 4.29 -7.41 19.38
N TRP A 127 4.62 -7.46 18.11
CA TRP A 127 4.07 -6.52 17.14
C TRP A 127 2.60 -6.78 16.93
N SER A 128 1.80 -5.73 16.97
CA SER A 128 0.37 -5.78 16.74
C SER A 128 -0.11 -4.53 16.05
N PHE A 129 -1.15 -4.70 15.25
CA PHE A 129 -1.81 -3.60 14.56
C PHE A 129 -3.21 -3.43 15.12
N PRO A 130 -3.56 -2.29 15.70
CA PRO A 130 -4.93 -2.03 16.08
C PRO A 130 -5.76 -1.74 14.82
N HIS A 131 -6.69 -2.62 14.52
CA HIS A 131 -7.61 -2.48 13.39
C HIS A 131 -9.02 -2.30 13.91
N GLY A 132 -9.41 -1.06 14.14
CA GLY A 132 -10.73 -0.80 14.68
C GLY A 132 -10.95 -1.55 16.01
N PRO A 133 -12.11 -2.15 16.21
CA PRO A 133 -12.36 -2.91 17.44
C PRO A 133 -11.63 -4.26 17.47
N THR A 134 -11.15 -4.76 16.34
CA THR A 134 -10.46 -6.03 16.26
C THR A 134 -8.96 -5.79 16.23
N ARG A 135 -8.28 -6.36 17.16
CA ARG A 135 -6.83 -6.32 17.22
C ARG A 135 -6.26 -7.49 16.45
N ILE A 136 -5.46 -7.18 15.45
CA ILE A 136 -4.74 -8.21 14.70
C ILE A 136 -3.35 -8.34 15.29
N MET A 137 -2.99 -9.57 15.65
CA MET A 137 -1.70 -9.90 16.23
C MET A 137 -0.82 -10.54 15.17
N PHE A 138 0.47 -10.21 15.18
CA PHE A 138 1.45 -10.65 14.21
C PHE A 138 2.53 -11.51 14.84
N GLY A 139 3.23 -12.27 14.01
CA GLY A 139 4.47 -12.92 14.42
C GLY A 139 4.30 -13.94 15.53
N GLY A 140 3.16 -14.61 15.60
CA GLY A 140 2.90 -15.57 16.66
C GLY A 140 2.73 -14.96 18.05
N SER A 141 2.43 -13.67 18.12
CA SER A 141 2.11 -13.00 19.37
C SER A 141 1.03 -13.77 20.12
N LYS A 142 1.27 -14.09 21.37
CA LYS A 142 0.27 -14.74 22.21
C LYS A 142 -0.76 -13.69 22.63
N PRO A 143 -2.04 -13.98 22.58
CA PRO A 143 -3.03 -13.12 23.21
C PRO A 143 -2.71 -13.06 24.71
N MET A 144 -2.67 -11.88 25.17
CA MET A 144 -2.54 -11.64 26.62
C MET A 144 -3.90 -11.64 27.27
#